data_b2509e1d803aceee68ce3d9c8c77e8b9
#
_entry.id   b2509e1d803aceee68ce3d9c8c77e8b9
#
_cell.length_a   1.000
_cell.length_b   1.000
_cell.length_c   1.000
_cell.angle_alpha   90.00
_cell.angle_beta   90.00
_cell.angle_gamma   90.00
#
_symmetry.space_group_name_H-M   'P 1'
#
loop_
_entity.id
_entity.type
_entity.pdbx_description
1 polymer ?
#
loop_
_entity_poly.entity_id
_entity_poly.type
_entity_poly.pdbx_seq_one_letter_code
_entity_poly.pdbx_strand_id
1 'polypeptide(L)'
;MDLNGQKCPACGRNFDHDDDIVVCPVCGTPQHRACWDERGECVNASRHAEGYVWQPEAAGYRAEPQPEEQTENKQGTQVCPICGAENNPNSLSCTNCGAPLTAGGAQPFNPFFNAGEAGNPFLYGVTMDPESEIDGAKVKDIACTVQSASARYIPKFKAMADDKKKITFNWAAFFFSPYWLFFRKLWKVGLIFMGLMLAVALPFTSKVEAFTTAYQAYSEAIYTSAPAADVATALETAATAVMPVLPMIGIQIVLHIVAGFIANPLYKRSVVAKVKKLRAEFPDDRAFEAATMRKGGTSILLAFTGYIGYYIVYNLLLYLVEMLIK
;
A
#
# COMPACT_ATOMS: atom_id res chain seq x y z
N MET A 1 -10.21 13.05 -19.39
CA MET A 1 -8.97 13.12 -20.21
C MET A 1 -8.90 14.53 -20.72
N ASP A 2 -7.87 15.28 -20.40
CA ASP A 2 -7.69 16.62 -20.97
C ASP A 2 -7.01 16.45 -22.33
N LEU A 3 -7.71 16.80 -23.41
CA LEU A 3 -7.23 16.72 -24.79
C LEU A 3 -6.82 18.09 -25.33
N ASN A 4 -6.81 19.11 -24.48
CA ASN A 4 -6.47 20.47 -24.85
C ASN A 4 -5.04 20.55 -25.44
N GLY A 5 -4.90 21.12 -26.63
CA GLY A 5 -3.62 21.22 -27.33
C GLY A 5 -3.16 19.98 -28.10
N GLN A 6 -3.86 18.84 -27.99
CA GLN A 6 -3.65 17.69 -28.86
C GLN A 6 -4.24 17.92 -30.25
N LYS A 7 -3.69 17.26 -31.27
CA LYS A 7 -4.19 17.43 -32.65
C LYS A 7 -5.24 16.37 -33.00
N CYS A 8 -6.30 16.82 -33.66
CA CYS A 8 -7.25 15.89 -34.27
C CYS A 8 -6.55 15.18 -35.45
N PRO A 9 -6.41 13.83 -35.43
CA PRO A 9 -5.73 13.10 -36.49
C PRO A 9 -6.43 13.14 -37.84
N ALA A 10 -7.71 13.56 -37.87
CA ALA A 10 -8.48 13.65 -39.10
C ALA A 10 -8.26 14.98 -39.85
N CYS A 11 -8.16 16.12 -39.14
CA CYS A 11 -8.03 17.42 -39.76
C CYS A 11 -6.75 18.20 -39.37
N GLY A 12 -5.96 17.70 -38.41
CA GLY A 12 -4.70 18.29 -37.97
C GLY A 12 -4.83 19.55 -37.09
N ARG A 13 -6.08 20.04 -36.80
CA ARG A 13 -6.28 21.17 -35.88
C ARG A 13 -6.17 20.70 -34.44
N ASN A 14 -5.68 21.56 -33.56
CA ASN A 14 -5.65 21.30 -32.13
C ASN A 14 -7.09 21.24 -31.58
N PHE A 15 -7.29 20.45 -30.53
CA PHE A 15 -8.51 20.49 -29.75
C PHE A 15 -8.49 21.66 -28.80
N ASP A 16 -9.61 22.40 -28.77
CA ASP A 16 -9.88 23.48 -27.84
C ASP A 16 -10.88 23.05 -26.78
N HIS A 17 -10.99 23.87 -25.72
CA HIS A 17 -11.84 23.56 -24.56
C HIS A 17 -13.35 23.39 -24.93
N ASP A 18 -13.81 24.06 -25.98
CA ASP A 18 -15.21 24.07 -26.41
C ASP A 18 -15.50 23.11 -27.58
N ASP A 19 -14.50 22.34 -28.03
CA ASP A 19 -14.67 21.41 -29.14
C ASP A 19 -15.50 20.17 -28.72
N ASP A 20 -16.46 19.79 -29.58
CA ASP A 20 -17.19 18.53 -29.45
C ASP A 20 -16.33 17.40 -30.03
N ILE A 21 -15.85 16.52 -29.12
CA ILE A 21 -14.88 15.48 -29.43
C ILE A 21 -15.54 14.10 -29.32
N VAL A 22 -15.34 13.28 -30.34
CA VAL A 22 -15.68 11.83 -30.33
C VAL A 22 -14.42 11.02 -30.16
N VAL A 23 -14.44 10.05 -29.27
CA VAL A 23 -13.36 9.10 -29.04
C VAL A 23 -13.75 7.75 -29.62
N CYS A 24 -12.92 7.20 -30.48
CA CYS A 24 -13.18 5.88 -31.07
C CYS A 24 -13.22 4.79 -30.00
N PRO A 25 -14.32 3.98 -29.89
CA PRO A 25 -14.42 2.96 -28.85
C PRO A 25 -13.46 1.77 -29.04
N VAL A 26 -12.88 1.61 -30.23
CA VAL A 26 -11.98 0.49 -30.55
C VAL A 26 -10.53 0.84 -30.24
N CYS A 27 -10.04 2.02 -30.68
CA CYS A 27 -8.62 2.37 -30.57
C CYS A 27 -8.35 3.59 -29.70
N GLY A 28 -9.37 4.25 -29.13
CA GLY A 28 -9.19 5.43 -28.29
C GLY A 28 -8.84 6.72 -29.03
N THR A 29 -8.79 6.77 -30.37
CA THR A 29 -8.43 7.95 -31.15
C THR A 29 -9.48 9.05 -31.00
N PRO A 30 -9.11 10.27 -30.50
CA PRO A 30 -10.01 11.42 -30.43
C PRO A 30 -10.12 12.11 -31.79
N GLN A 31 -11.30 12.58 -32.16
CA GLN A 31 -11.57 13.35 -33.38
C GLN A 31 -12.64 14.40 -33.08
N HIS A 32 -12.65 15.55 -33.79
CA HIS A 32 -13.79 16.42 -33.73
C HIS A 32 -15.04 15.70 -34.22
N ARG A 33 -16.18 15.94 -33.63
CA ARG A 33 -17.45 15.31 -34.04
C ARG A 33 -17.75 15.56 -35.51
N ALA A 34 -17.53 16.77 -35.98
CA ALA A 34 -17.70 17.10 -37.41
C ALA A 34 -16.81 16.23 -38.32
N CYS A 35 -15.55 15.96 -37.93
CA CYS A 35 -14.65 15.09 -38.69
C CYS A 35 -15.09 13.62 -38.66
N TRP A 36 -15.68 13.19 -37.55
CA TRP A 36 -16.23 11.83 -37.41
C TRP A 36 -17.46 11.67 -38.31
N ASP A 37 -18.38 12.62 -38.25
CA ASP A 37 -19.64 12.56 -39.00
C ASP A 37 -19.40 12.68 -40.52
N GLU A 38 -18.43 13.48 -40.97
CA GLU A 38 -18.04 13.60 -42.37
C GLU A 38 -17.42 12.30 -42.94
N ARG A 39 -16.64 11.58 -42.13
CA ARG A 39 -15.97 10.34 -42.55
C ARG A 39 -16.87 9.12 -42.34
N GLY A 40 -17.78 9.15 -41.39
CA GLY A 40 -18.65 8.02 -40.99
C GLY A 40 -17.89 6.92 -40.21
N GLU A 41 -16.56 7.05 -40.03
CA GLU A 41 -15.73 6.05 -39.34
C GLU A 41 -14.48 6.68 -38.70
N CYS A 42 -13.78 5.88 -37.87
CA CYS A 42 -12.51 6.29 -37.27
C CYS A 42 -11.44 6.51 -38.34
N VAL A 43 -10.65 7.60 -38.24
CA VAL A 43 -9.53 7.88 -39.14
C VAL A 43 -8.49 6.74 -39.15
N ASN A 44 -8.38 5.97 -38.08
CA ASN A 44 -7.51 4.80 -37.93
C ASN A 44 -8.26 3.46 -38.07
N ALA A 45 -9.43 3.43 -38.74
CA ALA A 45 -10.26 2.23 -38.87
C ALA A 45 -9.49 1.04 -39.47
N SER A 46 -8.65 1.29 -40.48
CA SER A 46 -7.83 0.26 -41.12
C SER A 46 -6.81 -0.40 -40.17
N ARG A 47 -6.43 0.26 -39.07
CA ARG A 47 -5.46 -0.23 -38.11
C ARG A 47 -6.10 -0.95 -36.92
N HIS A 48 -7.43 -0.99 -36.83
CA HIS A 48 -8.14 -1.66 -35.72
C HIS A 48 -7.84 -3.16 -35.68
N ALA A 49 -7.75 -3.82 -36.85
CA ALA A 49 -7.41 -5.23 -36.96
C ALA A 49 -6.01 -5.57 -36.45
N GLU A 50 -5.10 -4.59 -36.41
CA GLU A 50 -3.72 -4.73 -35.94
C GLU A 50 -3.60 -4.45 -34.43
N GLY A 51 -4.69 -4.16 -33.72
CA GLY A 51 -4.70 -3.84 -32.29
C GLY A 51 -4.14 -2.44 -31.97
N TYR A 52 -4.21 -1.50 -32.93
CA TYR A 52 -3.75 -0.14 -32.73
C TYR A 52 -4.50 0.55 -31.59
N VAL A 53 -3.76 1.19 -30.68
CA VAL A 53 -4.26 2.05 -29.60
C VAL A 53 -3.65 3.44 -29.76
N TRP A 54 -4.50 4.46 -29.81
CA TRP A 54 -4.07 5.85 -29.89
C TRP A 54 -3.39 6.29 -28.59
N GLN A 55 -2.30 7.06 -28.75
CA GLN A 55 -1.60 7.69 -27.62
C GLN A 55 -1.50 9.19 -27.87
N PRO A 56 -1.69 10.04 -26.83
CA PRO A 56 -1.52 11.48 -26.95
C PRO A 56 -0.09 11.82 -27.34
N GLU A 57 0.08 12.76 -28.27
CA GLU A 57 1.39 13.32 -28.58
C GLU A 57 1.89 14.08 -27.34
N ALA A 58 3.07 13.72 -26.83
CA ALA A 58 3.73 14.46 -25.76
C ALA A 58 4.01 15.89 -26.23
N ALA A 59 3.52 16.88 -25.51
CA ALA A 59 3.71 18.28 -25.84
C ALA A 59 5.22 18.60 -25.89
N GLY A 60 5.75 18.77 -27.09
CA GLY A 60 7.00 19.45 -27.38
C GLY A 60 8.30 18.70 -27.11
N TYR A 61 8.62 17.65 -27.87
CA TYR A 61 10.00 17.29 -28.12
C TYR A 61 10.18 16.87 -29.62
N ARG A 62 10.83 17.73 -30.38
CA ARG A 62 11.28 17.41 -31.73
C ARG A 62 12.56 16.59 -31.61
N ALA A 63 12.47 15.28 -31.71
CA ALA A 63 13.64 14.43 -31.93
C ALA A 63 13.98 14.46 -33.40
N GLU A 64 15.22 14.87 -33.74
CA GLU A 64 15.80 14.71 -35.07
C GLU A 64 15.89 13.20 -35.41
N PRO A 65 15.70 12.82 -36.70
CA PRO A 65 15.75 11.42 -37.08
C PRO A 65 17.18 10.90 -36.99
N GLN A 66 17.44 9.98 -36.10
CA GLN A 66 18.65 9.17 -36.11
C GLN A 66 18.45 8.00 -37.09
N PRO A 67 19.50 7.56 -37.82
CA PRO A 67 19.41 6.49 -38.81
C PRO A 67 18.99 5.17 -38.15
N GLU A 68 18.06 4.47 -38.79
CA GLU A 68 17.63 3.12 -38.43
C GLU A 68 18.81 2.15 -38.57
N GLU A 69 19.45 1.81 -37.47
CA GLU A 69 20.25 0.59 -37.37
C GLU A 69 19.32 -0.59 -37.20
N GLN A 70 19.17 -1.36 -38.26
CA GLN A 70 18.50 -2.65 -38.25
C GLN A 70 19.29 -3.60 -37.34
N THR A 71 18.86 -3.73 -36.09
CA THR A 71 19.35 -4.80 -35.22
C THR A 71 18.58 -6.08 -35.49
N GLU A 72 19.28 -6.99 -36.13
CA GLU A 72 18.87 -8.38 -36.33
C GLU A 72 18.34 -9.03 -35.04
N ASN A 73 17.19 -9.65 -35.17
CA ASN A 73 16.48 -10.43 -34.16
C ASN A 73 17.35 -11.65 -33.71
N LYS A 74 18.21 -11.45 -32.71
CA LYS A 74 18.82 -12.55 -31.98
C LYS A 74 17.82 -12.99 -30.91
N GLN A 75 17.27 -14.17 -31.09
CA GLN A 75 16.51 -14.89 -30.06
C GLN A 75 17.42 -15.12 -28.83
N GLY A 76 17.50 -14.14 -27.94
CA GLY A 76 18.23 -14.24 -26.69
C GLY A 76 17.26 -14.55 -25.56
N THR A 77 17.67 -15.42 -24.64
CA THR A 77 16.97 -15.61 -23.37
C THR A 77 17.22 -14.41 -22.46
N GLN A 78 16.19 -13.97 -21.72
CA GLN A 78 16.30 -12.95 -20.69
C GLN A 78 16.55 -13.62 -19.34
N VAL A 79 17.71 -13.36 -18.76
CA VAL A 79 18.05 -13.92 -17.44
C VAL A 79 17.45 -13.08 -16.33
N CYS A 80 16.73 -13.71 -15.41
CA CYS A 80 16.14 -13.02 -14.27
C CYS A 80 17.22 -12.50 -13.30
N PRO A 81 17.27 -11.17 -13.02
CA PRO A 81 18.28 -10.61 -12.13
C PRO A 81 18.12 -11.01 -10.67
N ILE A 82 16.98 -11.62 -10.29
CA ILE A 82 16.66 -12.00 -8.91
C ILE A 82 17.05 -13.45 -8.62
N CYS A 83 16.79 -14.38 -9.54
CA CYS A 83 16.98 -15.80 -9.30
C CYS A 83 17.85 -16.51 -10.34
N GLY A 84 18.35 -15.80 -11.36
CA GLY A 84 19.19 -16.36 -12.42
C GLY A 84 18.45 -17.26 -13.42
N ALA A 85 17.13 -17.43 -13.30
CA ALA A 85 16.37 -18.26 -14.25
C ALA A 85 16.28 -17.61 -15.62
N GLU A 86 16.47 -18.39 -16.67
CA GLU A 86 16.25 -17.96 -18.05
C GLU A 86 14.75 -17.87 -18.34
N ASN A 87 14.36 -16.80 -19.04
CA ASN A 87 13.00 -16.49 -19.42
C ASN A 87 12.94 -16.10 -20.90
N ASN A 88 11.75 -16.15 -21.48
CA ASN A 88 11.54 -15.62 -22.82
C ASN A 88 11.86 -14.12 -22.85
N PRO A 89 12.52 -13.58 -23.89
CA PRO A 89 12.92 -12.18 -23.99
C PRO A 89 11.76 -11.18 -23.84
N ASN A 90 10.54 -11.62 -24.14
CA ASN A 90 9.32 -10.81 -24.03
C ASN A 90 8.51 -11.07 -22.74
N SER A 91 9.02 -11.88 -21.80
CA SER A 91 8.33 -12.13 -20.55
C SER A 91 8.30 -10.90 -19.66
N LEU A 92 7.12 -10.48 -19.21
CA LEU A 92 6.94 -9.36 -18.27
C LEU A 92 7.26 -9.75 -16.82
N SER A 93 7.26 -11.04 -16.51
CA SER A 93 7.57 -11.57 -15.18
C SER A 93 8.35 -12.87 -15.29
N CYS A 94 9.22 -13.11 -14.31
CA CYS A 94 9.99 -14.34 -14.23
C CYS A 94 9.10 -15.54 -13.91
N THR A 95 9.18 -16.59 -14.73
CA THR A 95 8.39 -17.82 -14.57
C THR A 95 8.74 -18.59 -13.31
N ASN A 96 9.98 -18.41 -12.79
CA ASN A 96 10.44 -19.12 -11.60
C ASN A 96 10.13 -18.37 -10.29
N CYS A 97 10.35 -17.04 -10.22
CA CYS A 97 10.23 -16.29 -8.97
C CYS A 97 9.17 -15.18 -9.00
N GLY A 98 8.49 -14.97 -10.14
CA GLY A 98 7.47 -13.93 -10.31
C GLY A 98 8.02 -12.50 -10.35
N ALA A 99 9.34 -12.30 -10.36
CA ALA A 99 9.95 -10.99 -10.44
C ALA A 99 9.62 -10.34 -11.79
N PRO A 100 9.35 -9.02 -11.84
CA PRO A 100 9.14 -8.33 -13.11
C PRO A 100 10.41 -8.37 -13.96
N LEU A 101 10.25 -8.71 -15.24
CA LEU A 101 11.28 -8.72 -16.26
C LEU A 101 10.94 -7.65 -17.29
N THR A 102 11.96 -6.99 -17.85
CA THR A 102 11.76 -6.04 -18.92
C THR A 102 12.01 -6.69 -20.26
N ALA A 103 11.02 -6.70 -21.13
CA ALA A 103 11.20 -7.06 -22.53
C ALA A 103 12.00 -5.95 -23.23
N GLY A 104 13.13 -6.32 -23.83
CA GLY A 104 13.82 -5.50 -24.83
C GLY A 104 14.32 -4.12 -24.39
N GLY A 105 15.01 -4.01 -23.24
CA GLY A 105 15.72 -2.77 -22.90
C GLY A 105 14.83 -1.59 -22.48
N ALA A 106 13.51 -1.71 -22.54
CA ALA A 106 12.61 -0.75 -21.90
C ALA A 106 12.83 -0.83 -20.39
N GLN A 107 13.02 0.31 -19.75
CA GLN A 107 13.09 0.37 -18.29
C GLN A 107 11.86 -0.30 -17.68
N PRO A 108 11.99 -1.09 -16.58
CA PRO A 108 10.82 -1.63 -15.92
C PRO A 108 9.85 -0.49 -15.68
N PHE A 109 8.58 -0.69 -16.03
CA PHE A 109 7.51 0.19 -15.56
C PHE A 109 7.53 0.10 -14.04
N ASN A 110 8.38 0.92 -13.46
CA ASN A 110 8.35 1.19 -12.05
C ASN A 110 7.32 2.32 -11.90
N PRO A 111 6.11 2.05 -11.39
CA PRO A 111 5.15 3.11 -11.13
C PRO A 111 5.71 4.15 -10.14
N PHE A 112 6.92 3.87 -9.63
CA PHE A 112 7.66 4.70 -8.73
C PHE A 112 8.76 5.53 -9.43
N PHE A 113 9.09 5.25 -10.70
CA PHE A 113 10.17 5.88 -11.45
C PHE A 113 9.79 6.29 -12.87
N ASN A 114 8.53 6.53 -13.19
CA ASN A 114 8.19 7.30 -14.35
C ASN A 114 8.62 8.75 -14.14
N ALA A 115 9.91 8.97 -14.27
CA ALA A 115 10.50 10.27 -14.43
C ALA A 115 10.23 10.75 -15.84
N GLY A 116 9.21 11.56 -16.01
CA GLY A 116 9.26 12.62 -17.01
C GLY A 116 10.47 13.49 -16.65
N GLU A 117 11.25 13.84 -17.67
CA GLU A 117 12.47 14.60 -17.63
C GLU A 117 12.56 15.71 -16.58
N ALA A 118 13.79 15.89 -16.11
CA ALA A 118 14.30 17.03 -15.34
C ALA A 118 13.61 17.27 -13.99
N GLY A 119 13.82 16.44 -13.06
CA GLY A 119 13.49 16.75 -11.70
C GLY A 119 12.99 15.53 -10.98
N ASN A 120 13.92 14.86 -10.39
CA ASN A 120 13.67 14.06 -9.25
C ASN A 120 12.52 13.05 -9.38
N PRO A 121 12.79 11.77 -9.62
CA PRO A 121 11.79 10.71 -9.60
C PRO A 121 11.23 10.48 -8.19
N PHE A 122 11.03 11.52 -7.44
CA PHE A 122 10.48 11.51 -6.11
C PHE A 122 8.97 11.53 -6.17
N LEU A 123 8.62 10.41 -6.55
CA LEU A 123 8.17 9.50 -5.55
C LEU A 123 7.16 10.13 -4.62
N TYR A 124 5.89 10.10 -5.05
CA TYR A 124 4.77 10.34 -4.14
C TYR A 124 4.85 11.65 -3.35
N GLY A 125 5.30 12.76 -3.99
CA GLY A 125 5.31 14.08 -3.36
C GLY A 125 6.39 14.27 -2.30
N VAL A 126 7.45 13.48 -2.28
CA VAL A 126 8.63 13.74 -1.45
C VAL A 126 9.52 14.78 -2.13
N THR A 127 9.69 15.94 -1.52
CA THR A 127 10.50 17.07 -2.04
C THR A 127 11.94 17.08 -1.51
N MET A 128 12.48 15.93 -1.13
CA MET A 128 13.82 15.82 -0.53
C MET A 128 14.82 15.32 -1.56
N ASP A 129 16.09 15.70 -1.42
CA ASP A 129 17.17 15.20 -2.25
C ASP A 129 17.29 13.66 -2.14
N PRO A 130 17.21 12.92 -3.27
CA PRO A 130 17.33 11.47 -3.36
C PRO A 130 18.60 10.89 -2.76
N GLU A 131 19.69 11.60 -2.91
CA GLU A 131 21.02 11.18 -2.47
C GLU A 131 21.25 11.54 -1.00
N SER A 132 20.39 12.37 -0.40
CA SER A 132 20.50 12.66 1.04
C SER A 132 20.29 11.40 1.88
N GLU A 133 20.84 11.39 3.09
CA GLU A 133 20.83 10.21 3.95
C GLU A 133 19.94 10.38 5.18
N ILE A 134 19.36 9.28 5.61
CA ILE A 134 18.65 9.12 6.88
C ILE A 134 19.28 7.91 7.59
N ASP A 135 19.98 8.14 8.71
CA ASP A 135 20.69 7.11 9.47
C ASP A 135 21.61 6.23 8.60
N GLY A 136 22.27 6.83 7.58
CA GLY A 136 23.20 6.14 6.67
C GLY A 136 22.51 5.25 5.62
N ALA A 137 21.28 5.57 5.25
CA ALA A 137 20.59 5.01 4.11
C ALA A 137 20.10 6.13 3.21
N LYS A 138 20.27 6.01 1.88
CA LYS A 138 19.84 7.03 0.93
C LYS A 138 18.32 7.15 0.91
N VAL A 139 17.83 8.38 0.77
CA VAL A 139 16.38 8.65 0.74
C VAL A 139 15.70 7.93 -0.42
N LYS A 140 16.33 7.83 -1.60
CA LYS A 140 15.80 7.03 -2.72
C LYS A 140 15.58 5.56 -2.34
N ASP A 141 16.51 4.95 -1.63
CA ASP A 141 16.44 3.54 -1.23
C ASP A 141 15.37 3.31 -0.16
N ILE A 142 15.26 4.25 0.78
CA ILE A 142 14.19 4.25 1.78
C ILE A 142 12.84 4.36 1.09
N ALA A 143 12.70 5.23 0.09
CA ALA A 143 11.47 5.41 -0.66
C ALA A 143 11.06 4.12 -1.40
N CYS A 144 11.99 3.47 -2.11
CA CYS A 144 11.75 2.17 -2.74
C CYS A 144 11.29 1.10 -1.74
N THR A 145 11.82 1.14 -0.51
CA THR A 145 11.46 0.18 0.54
C THR A 145 10.13 0.49 1.21
N VAL A 146 9.79 1.76 1.42
CA VAL A 146 8.50 2.22 2.02
C VAL A 146 7.35 2.16 1.02
N GLN A 147 7.63 2.40 -0.27
CA GLN A 147 6.70 2.40 -1.40
C GLN A 147 5.62 3.51 -1.27
N SER A 148 4.35 3.20 -1.53
CA SER A 148 3.22 4.15 -1.63
C SER A 148 3.04 5.12 -0.45
N ALA A 149 3.67 4.84 0.70
CA ALA A 149 3.58 5.70 1.87
C ALA A 149 4.81 6.60 2.08
N SER A 150 5.71 6.70 1.09
CA SER A 150 6.96 7.45 1.18
C SER A 150 6.76 8.92 1.53
N ALA A 151 5.83 9.61 0.86
CA ALA A 151 5.51 11.01 1.15
C ALA A 151 5.11 11.25 2.61
N ARG A 152 4.47 10.28 3.26
CA ARG A 152 4.05 10.39 4.67
C ARG A 152 5.18 10.09 5.65
N TYR A 153 6.04 9.10 5.34
CA TYR A 153 7.01 8.60 6.32
C TYR A 153 8.40 9.20 6.19
N ILE A 154 8.87 9.50 4.98
CA ILE A 154 10.23 10.02 4.78
C ILE A 154 10.45 11.35 5.49
N PRO A 155 9.56 12.36 5.42
CA PRO A 155 9.74 13.58 6.19
C PRO A 155 9.78 13.34 7.71
N LYS A 156 9.00 12.39 8.21
CA LYS A 156 9.03 12.01 9.63
C LYS A 156 10.34 11.31 10.00
N PHE A 157 10.85 10.43 9.14
CA PHE A 157 12.10 9.73 9.35
C PHE A 157 13.28 10.72 9.37
N LYS A 158 13.29 11.68 8.44
CA LYS A 158 14.29 12.74 8.39
C LYS A 158 14.24 13.60 9.66
N ALA A 159 13.07 14.08 10.06
CA ALA A 159 12.89 14.86 11.28
C ALA A 159 13.34 14.11 12.55
N MET A 160 13.16 12.78 12.61
CA MET A 160 13.63 11.95 13.70
C MET A 160 15.14 11.65 13.63
N ALA A 161 15.76 11.73 12.44
CA ALA A 161 17.20 11.56 12.29
C ALA A 161 17.96 12.84 12.66
N ASP A 162 17.46 14.00 12.23
CA ASP A 162 18.06 15.32 12.47
C ASP A 162 17.88 15.75 13.94
N ASP A 163 16.70 15.49 14.52
CA ASP A 163 16.40 15.74 15.92
C ASP A 163 16.00 14.43 16.62
N LYS A 164 16.97 13.78 17.26
CA LYS A 164 16.79 12.49 17.96
C LYS A 164 15.72 12.53 19.06
N LYS A 165 15.31 13.70 19.52
CA LYS A 165 14.28 13.89 20.55
C LYS A 165 12.88 14.02 19.96
N LYS A 166 12.75 14.14 18.64
CA LYS A 166 11.46 14.36 17.97
C LYS A 166 10.70 13.06 17.84
N ILE A 167 9.77 12.83 18.75
CA ILE A 167 8.82 11.72 18.71
C ILE A 167 7.58 12.18 17.95
N THR A 168 7.14 11.38 16.99
CA THR A 168 5.92 11.64 16.21
C THR A 168 4.87 10.57 16.49
N PHE A 169 3.63 10.98 16.77
CA PHE A 169 2.54 10.07 17.03
C PHE A 169 2.01 9.44 15.75
N ASN A 170 1.68 8.15 15.81
CA ASN A 170 1.10 7.41 14.69
C ASN A 170 -0.33 6.98 15.01
N TRP A 171 -1.30 7.77 14.54
CA TRP A 171 -2.72 7.50 14.75
C TRP A 171 -3.16 6.14 14.21
N ALA A 172 -2.62 5.71 13.07
CA ALA A 172 -2.97 4.41 12.52
C ALA A 172 -2.48 3.26 13.41
N ALA A 173 -1.30 3.37 14.01
CA ALA A 173 -0.82 2.40 14.98
C ALA A 173 -1.61 2.46 16.28
N PHE A 174 -2.01 3.64 16.73
CA PHE A 174 -2.88 3.81 17.90
C PHE A 174 -4.21 3.07 17.70
N PHE A 175 -4.93 3.32 16.61
CA PHE A 175 -6.26 2.71 16.41
C PHE A 175 -6.21 1.23 16.00
N PHE A 176 -5.20 0.82 15.25
CA PHE A 176 -5.13 -0.51 14.61
C PHE A 176 -3.99 -1.41 15.12
N SER A 177 -3.35 -1.07 16.24
CA SER A 177 -2.38 -1.98 16.85
C SER A 177 -3.08 -3.23 17.42
N PRO A 178 -2.48 -4.43 17.29
CA PRO A 178 -1.17 -4.79 16.70
C PRO A 178 -1.17 -4.96 15.17
N TYR A 179 -2.33 -4.88 14.53
CA TYR A 179 -2.51 -5.19 13.09
C TYR A 179 -1.73 -4.25 12.19
N TRP A 180 -1.58 -2.97 12.57
CA TRP A 180 -0.72 -2.01 11.86
C TRP A 180 0.74 -2.48 11.83
N LEU A 181 1.23 -3.10 12.89
CA LEU A 181 2.59 -3.65 12.96
C LEU A 181 2.76 -4.81 11.98
N PHE A 182 1.79 -5.72 11.90
CA PHE A 182 1.77 -6.79 10.91
C PHE A 182 1.68 -6.22 9.48
N PHE A 183 0.81 -5.25 9.26
CA PHE A 183 0.67 -4.58 7.98
C PHE A 183 1.98 -3.97 7.49
N ARG A 184 2.79 -3.38 8.38
CA ARG A 184 4.13 -2.83 8.09
C ARG A 184 5.25 -3.86 8.14
N LYS A 185 4.93 -5.16 8.19
CA LYS A 185 5.89 -6.27 8.27
C LYS A 185 6.80 -6.24 9.51
N LEU A 186 6.33 -5.59 10.59
CA LEU A 186 6.95 -5.59 11.92
C LEU A 186 6.41 -6.73 12.79
N TRP A 187 6.26 -7.92 12.22
CA TRP A 187 5.54 -9.05 12.81
C TRP A 187 6.06 -9.46 14.19
N LYS A 188 7.37 -9.38 14.45
CA LYS A 188 7.94 -9.71 15.76
C LYS A 188 7.40 -8.79 16.86
N VAL A 189 7.37 -7.48 16.60
CA VAL A 189 6.83 -6.49 17.53
C VAL A 189 5.31 -6.64 17.63
N GLY A 190 4.65 -6.93 16.51
CA GLY A 190 3.21 -7.22 16.46
C GLY A 190 2.82 -8.39 17.36
N LEU A 191 3.60 -9.50 17.35
CA LEU A 191 3.38 -10.64 18.24
C LEU A 191 3.56 -10.28 19.72
N ILE A 192 4.56 -9.47 20.07
CA ILE A 192 4.76 -9.00 21.45
C ILE A 192 3.55 -8.19 21.91
N PHE A 193 3.10 -7.22 21.11
CA PHE A 193 1.92 -6.42 21.43
C PHE A 193 0.65 -7.28 21.56
N MET A 194 0.47 -8.23 20.67
CA MET A 194 -0.65 -9.17 20.71
C MET A 194 -0.63 -10.00 21.98
N GLY A 195 0.53 -10.50 22.38
CA GLY A 195 0.72 -11.23 23.64
C GLY A 195 0.40 -10.38 24.87
N LEU A 196 0.85 -9.12 24.89
CA LEU A 196 0.53 -8.17 25.98
C LEU A 196 -0.97 -7.90 26.07
N MET A 197 -1.65 -7.70 24.94
CA MET A 197 -3.10 -7.48 24.91
C MET A 197 -3.87 -8.71 25.43
N LEU A 198 -3.44 -9.92 25.05
CA LEU A 198 -4.01 -11.18 25.56
C LEU A 198 -3.77 -11.31 27.07
N ALA A 199 -2.55 -11.05 27.54
CA ALA A 199 -2.21 -11.14 28.95
C ALA A 199 -3.07 -10.18 29.83
N VAL A 200 -3.41 -9.01 29.29
CA VAL A 200 -4.33 -8.06 29.95
C VAL A 200 -5.78 -8.51 29.87
N ALA A 201 -6.22 -9.11 28.77
CA ALA A 201 -7.62 -9.49 28.57
C ALA A 201 -8.01 -10.74 29.38
N LEU A 202 -7.14 -11.76 29.43
CA LEU A 202 -7.46 -13.07 30.02
C LEU A 202 -7.95 -13.03 31.49
N PRO A 203 -7.35 -12.23 32.41
CA PRO A 203 -7.85 -12.19 33.82
C PRO A 203 -9.24 -11.57 33.95
N PHE A 204 -9.74 -10.89 32.92
CA PHE A 204 -11.03 -10.21 32.95
C PHE A 204 -12.12 -10.95 32.18
N THR A 205 -11.85 -12.14 31.66
CA THR A 205 -12.80 -12.90 30.82
C THR A 205 -14.16 -13.09 31.47
N SER A 206 -14.21 -13.55 32.74
CA SER A 206 -15.44 -13.75 33.48
C SER A 206 -16.23 -12.43 33.74
N LYS A 207 -15.50 -11.30 33.85
CA LYS A 207 -16.11 -9.97 34.00
C LYS A 207 -16.68 -9.47 32.69
N VAL A 208 -15.99 -9.72 31.58
CA VAL A 208 -16.48 -9.40 30.24
C VAL A 208 -17.71 -10.24 29.90
N GLU A 209 -17.73 -11.53 30.26
CA GLU A 209 -18.86 -12.40 30.05
C GLU A 209 -20.10 -11.90 30.87
N ALA A 210 -19.92 -11.59 32.15
CA ALA A 210 -20.99 -11.04 32.99
C ALA A 210 -21.56 -9.73 32.40
N PHE A 211 -20.69 -8.83 31.94
CA PHE A 211 -21.11 -7.60 31.26
C PHE A 211 -21.86 -7.90 29.96
N THR A 212 -21.35 -8.81 29.14
CA THR A 212 -21.97 -9.16 27.84
C THR A 212 -23.38 -9.73 28.06
N THR A 213 -23.55 -10.62 29.04
CA THR A 213 -24.84 -11.20 29.38
C THR A 213 -25.82 -10.13 29.89
N ALA A 214 -25.37 -9.24 30.76
CA ALA A 214 -26.19 -8.13 31.24
C ALA A 214 -26.61 -7.16 30.13
N TYR A 215 -25.68 -6.85 29.24
CA TYR A 215 -25.94 -5.99 28.07
C TYR A 215 -26.92 -6.64 27.09
N GLN A 216 -26.81 -7.95 26.85
CA GLN A 216 -27.75 -8.71 26.01
C GLN A 216 -29.16 -8.65 26.59
N ALA A 217 -29.33 -8.88 27.93
CA ALA A 217 -30.61 -8.77 28.59
C ALA A 217 -31.21 -7.36 28.45
N TYR A 218 -30.39 -6.31 28.60
CA TYR A 218 -30.82 -4.93 28.38
C TYR A 218 -31.28 -4.69 26.94
N SER A 219 -30.49 -5.13 25.93
CA SER A 219 -30.86 -4.98 24.53
C SER A 219 -32.12 -5.75 24.15
N GLU A 220 -32.32 -6.93 24.69
CA GLU A 220 -33.54 -7.73 24.52
C GLU A 220 -34.78 -7.04 25.12
N ALA A 221 -34.65 -6.48 26.33
CA ALA A 221 -35.75 -5.73 26.97
C ALA A 221 -36.21 -4.53 26.10
N ILE A 222 -35.27 -3.82 25.46
CA ILE A 222 -35.61 -2.75 24.52
C ILE A 222 -36.29 -3.31 23.26
N TYR A 223 -35.75 -4.38 22.70
CA TYR A 223 -36.22 -4.95 21.44
C TYR A 223 -37.63 -5.53 21.56
N THR A 224 -37.96 -6.12 22.73
CA THR A 224 -39.27 -6.69 23.02
C THR A 224 -40.29 -5.67 23.57
N SER A 225 -39.91 -4.38 23.64
CA SER A 225 -40.74 -3.31 24.21
C SER A 225 -41.23 -3.66 25.63
N ALA A 226 -40.34 -4.22 26.47
CA ALA A 226 -40.62 -4.56 27.84
C ALA A 226 -41.08 -3.35 28.67
N PRO A 227 -41.75 -3.54 29.80
CA PRO A 227 -42.14 -2.45 30.72
C PRO A 227 -40.95 -1.58 31.09
N ALA A 228 -41.13 -0.26 31.19
CA ALA A 228 -40.08 0.70 31.48
C ALA A 228 -39.27 0.38 32.75
N ALA A 229 -39.92 -0.22 33.76
CA ALA A 229 -39.27 -0.64 35.00
C ALA A 229 -38.25 -1.79 34.74
N ASP A 230 -38.59 -2.75 33.88
CA ASP A 230 -37.71 -3.86 33.52
C ASP A 230 -36.52 -3.39 32.70
N VAL A 231 -36.72 -2.48 31.72
CA VAL A 231 -35.66 -1.83 30.96
C VAL A 231 -34.72 -1.06 31.88
N ALA A 232 -35.23 -0.30 32.84
CA ALA A 232 -34.43 0.43 33.80
C ALA A 232 -33.55 -0.49 34.67
N THR A 233 -34.13 -1.59 35.16
CA THR A 233 -33.41 -2.60 35.97
C THR A 233 -32.31 -3.30 35.15
N ALA A 234 -32.59 -3.65 33.90
CA ALA A 234 -31.61 -4.26 33.00
C ALA A 234 -30.47 -3.29 32.69
N LEU A 235 -30.78 -2.01 32.49
CA LEU A 235 -29.76 -0.94 32.26
C LEU A 235 -28.84 -0.79 33.48
N GLU A 236 -29.41 -0.72 34.70
CA GLU A 236 -28.65 -0.63 35.94
C GLU A 236 -27.74 -1.85 36.14
N THR A 237 -28.24 -3.04 35.85
CA THR A 237 -27.46 -4.28 35.90
C THR A 237 -26.28 -4.23 34.90
N ALA A 238 -26.51 -3.80 33.66
CA ALA A 238 -25.46 -3.66 32.68
C ALA A 238 -24.44 -2.56 33.07
N ALA A 239 -24.90 -1.43 33.60
CA ALA A 239 -24.06 -0.35 34.09
C ALA A 239 -23.17 -0.76 35.26
N THR A 240 -23.65 -1.59 36.16
CA THR A 240 -22.85 -2.12 37.27
C THR A 240 -21.87 -3.20 36.80
N ALA A 241 -22.27 -4.04 35.85
CA ALA A 241 -21.44 -5.10 35.32
C ALA A 241 -20.25 -4.58 34.48
N VAL A 242 -20.31 -3.37 33.91
CA VAL A 242 -19.19 -2.78 33.17
C VAL A 242 -18.06 -2.29 34.09
N MET A 243 -18.35 -1.90 35.34
CA MET A 243 -17.36 -1.29 36.23
C MET A 243 -16.08 -2.13 36.42
N PRO A 244 -16.17 -3.46 36.69
CA PRO A 244 -14.97 -4.29 36.82
C PRO A 244 -14.21 -4.52 35.49
N VAL A 245 -14.78 -4.15 34.34
CA VAL A 245 -14.11 -4.24 33.00
C VAL A 245 -13.32 -2.97 32.68
N LEU A 246 -13.67 -1.83 33.28
CA LEU A 246 -13.01 -0.54 32.99
C LEU A 246 -11.49 -0.54 33.20
N PRO A 247 -10.91 -1.17 34.23
CA PRO A 247 -9.44 -1.23 34.37
C PRO A 247 -8.76 -1.92 33.18
N MET A 248 -9.35 -3.00 32.67
CA MET A 248 -8.85 -3.69 31.48
C MET A 248 -8.85 -2.75 30.26
N ILE A 249 -9.96 -2.07 30.02
CA ILE A 249 -10.10 -1.11 28.93
C ILE A 249 -9.05 0.00 29.07
N GLY A 250 -8.86 0.55 30.27
CA GLY A 250 -7.84 1.57 30.55
C GLY A 250 -6.42 1.10 30.20
N ILE A 251 -6.04 -0.11 30.61
CA ILE A 251 -4.74 -0.68 30.30
C ILE A 251 -4.59 -0.91 28.78
N GLN A 252 -5.63 -1.41 28.11
CA GLN A 252 -5.62 -1.57 26.64
C GLN A 252 -5.42 -0.23 25.93
N ILE A 253 -6.11 0.82 26.35
CA ILE A 253 -5.92 2.17 25.81
C ILE A 253 -4.46 2.63 26.00
N VAL A 254 -3.86 2.42 27.16
CA VAL A 254 -2.45 2.75 27.42
C VAL A 254 -1.53 1.99 26.46
N LEU A 255 -1.76 0.70 26.22
CA LEU A 255 -1.00 -0.08 25.24
C LEU A 255 -1.13 0.51 23.83
N HIS A 256 -2.32 0.92 23.42
CA HIS A 256 -2.54 1.58 22.13
C HIS A 256 -1.82 2.95 22.04
N ILE A 257 -1.83 3.74 23.12
CA ILE A 257 -1.08 5.00 23.20
C ILE A 257 0.43 4.73 23.02
N VAL A 258 0.97 3.76 23.75
CA VAL A 258 2.38 3.34 23.62
C VAL A 258 2.68 2.93 22.18
N ALA A 259 1.83 2.11 21.56
CA ALA A 259 1.98 1.72 20.17
C ALA A 259 2.02 2.95 19.23
N GLY A 260 1.15 3.95 19.45
CA GLY A 260 1.12 5.18 18.69
C GLY A 260 2.45 5.96 18.74
N PHE A 261 3.11 6.00 19.89
CA PHE A 261 4.39 6.70 20.07
C PHE A 261 5.58 5.92 19.50
N ILE A 262 5.64 4.59 19.70
CA ILE A 262 6.81 3.80 19.30
C ILE A 262 6.76 3.34 17.83
N ALA A 263 5.61 3.37 17.18
CA ALA A 263 5.42 2.82 15.83
C ALA A 263 6.32 3.47 14.78
N ASN A 264 6.41 4.81 14.74
CA ASN A 264 7.23 5.51 13.76
C ASN A 264 8.73 5.29 13.96
N PRO A 265 9.31 5.39 15.19
CA PRO A 265 10.71 5.04 15.45
C PRO A 265 11.05 3.60 15.09
N LEU A 266 10.21 2.64 15.46
CA LEU A 266 10.40 1.23 15.12
C LEU A 266 10.34 0.98 13.60
N TYR A 267 9.40 1.62 12.93
CA TYR A 267 9.28 1.50 11.48
C TYR A 267 10.47 2.10 10.76
N LYS A 268 10.93 3.32 11.15
CA LYS A 268 12.15 3.92 10.64
C LYS A 268 13.34 2.97 10.78
N ARG A 269 13.58 2.48 11.99
CA ARG A 269 14.70 1.57 12.28
C ARG A 269 14.64 0.29 11.43
N SER A 270 13.44 -0.30 11.28
CA SER A 270 13.24 -1.50 10.47
C SER A 270 13.50 -1.25 8.99
N VAL A 271 13.01 -0.12 8.45
CA VAL A 271 13.22 0.25 7.05
C VAL A 271 14.69 0.50 6.75
N VAL A 272 15.38 1.32 7.57
CA VAL A 272 16.81 1.61 7.40
C VAL A 272 17.64 0.33 7.48
N ALA A 273 17.38 -0.54 8.47
CA ALA A 273 18.08 -1.82 8.59
C ALA A 273 17.84 -2.72 7.36
N LYS A 274 16.62 -2.72 6.83
CA LYS A 274 16.27 -3.49 5.62
C LYS A 274 16.98 -2.93 4.39
N VAL A 275 17.03 -1.62 4.21
CA VAL A 275 17.77 -0.96 3.12
C VAL A 275 19.24 -1.35 3.17
N LYS A 276 19.90 -1.19 4.33
CA LYS A 276 21.32 -1.56 4.50
C LYS A 276 21.57 -3.03 4.16
N LYS A 277 20.71 -3.93 4.64
CA LYS A 277 20.82 -5.36 4.33
C LYS A 277 20.65 -5.62 2.83
N LEU A 278 19.63 -5.04 2.20
CA LEU A 278 19.37 -5.25 0.78
C LEU A 278 20.45 -4.64 -0.12
N ARG A 279 21.02 -3.48 0.26
CA ARG A 279 22.16 -2.88 -0.48
C ARG A 279 23.42 -3.73 -0.37
N ALA A 280 23.68 -4.35 0.77
CA ALA A 280 24.79 -5.30 0.91
C ALA A 280 24.60 -6.57 0.07
N GLU A 281 23.36 -7.04 -0.09
CA GLU A 281 23.00 -8.22 -0.88
C GLU A 281 22.92 -7.90 -2.38
N PHE A 282 22.42 -6.70 -2.74
CA PHE A 282 22.18 -6.21 -4.10
C PHE A 282 22.77 -4.81 -4.29
N PRO A 283 24.07 -4.68 -4.63
CA PRO A 283 24.70 -3.38 -4.83
C PRO A 283 24.18 -2.63 -6.07
N ASP A 284 23.78 -3.37 -7.12
CA ASP A 284 23.19 -2.81 -8.35
C ASP A 284 21.81 -2.22 -8.09
N ASP A 285 21.53 -1.03 -8.67
CA ASP A 285 20.28 -0.30 -8.46
C ASP A 285 19.07 -1.09 -8.94
N ARG A 286 19.13 -1.75 -10.09
CA ARG A 286 18.01 -2.52 -10.64
C ARG A 286 17.69 -3.75 -9.79
N ALA A 287 18.73 -4.49 -9.38
CA ALA A 287 18.57 -5.64 -8.51
C ALA A 287 18.03 -5.24 -7.12
N PHE A 288 18.48 -4.11 -6.58
CA PHE A 288 17.99 -3.55 -5.33
C PHE A 288 16.50 -3.17 -5.43
N GLU A 289 16.10 -2.46 -6.48
CA GLU A 289 14.71 -2.07 -6.71
C GLU A 289 13.80 -3.29 -6.81
N ALA A 290 14.17 -4.29 -7.59
CA ALA A 290 13.42 -5.52 -7.72
C ALA A 290 13.30 -6.27 -6.37
N ALA A 291 14.36 -6.30 -5.59
CA ALA A 291 14.34 -6.88 -4.23
C ALA A 291 13.45 -6.10 -3.27
N THR A 292 13.45 -4.75 -3.34
CA THR A 292 12.59 -3.90 -2.49
C THR A 292 11.12 -3.99 -2.87
N MET A 293 10.78 -4.13 -4.17
CA MET A 293 9.39 -4.37 -4.60
C MET A 293 8.82 -5.61 -3.92
N ARG A 294 9.59 -6.66 -3.79
CA ARG A 294 9.16 -7.92 -3.20
C ARG A 294 9.20 -7.92 -1.66
N LYS A 295 10.30 -7.44 -1.08
CA LYS A 295 10.55 -7.48 0.37
C LYS A 295 10.05 -6.23 1.10
N GLY A 296 9.86 -5.11 0.41
CA GLY A 296 9.40 -3.81 0.96
C GLY A 296 7.89 -3.71 1.12
N GLY A 297 7.41 -2.46 1.23
CA GLY A 297 6.00 -2.09 1.28
C GLY A 297 5.22 -2.65 2.46
N THR A 298 3.95 -2.89 2.21
CA THR A 298 2.97 -3.37 3.18
C THR A 298 2.48 -4.78 2.85
N SER A 299 1.81 -5.43 3.80
CA SER A 299 1.20 -6.74 3.57
C SER A 299 -0.16 -6.81 4.24
N ILE A 300 -1.22 -6.75 3.45
CA ILE A 300 -2.59 -6.95 3.91
C ILE A 300 -2.76 -8.39 4.42
N LEU A 301 -2.19 -9.37 3.70
CA LEU A 301 -2.25 -10.77 4.11
C LEU A 301 -1.68 -10.98 5.51
N LEU A 302 -0.53 -10.35 5.83
CA LEU A 302 0.09 -10.48 7.15
C LEU A 302 -0.76 -9.82 8.25
N ALA A 303 -1.46 -8.72 7.95
CA ALA A 303 -2.40 -8.09 8.88
C ALA A 303 -3.60 -9.00 9.15
N PHE A 304 -4.18 -9.60 8.10
CA PHE A 304 -5.29 -10.55 8.23
C PHE A 304 -4.90 -11.82 9.00
N THR A 305 -3.74 -12.40 8.69
CA THR A 305 -3.22 -13.56 9.45
C THR A 305 -2.99 -13.23 10.91
N GLY A 306 -2.51 -12.01 11.21
CA GLY A 306 -2.40 -11.54 12.59
C GLY A 306 -3.75 -11.43 13.28
N TYR A 307 -4.77 -10.92 12.60
CA TYR A 307 -6.14 -10.81 13.13
C TYR A 307 -6.76 -12.19 13.41
N ILE A 308 -6.73 -13.08 12.43
CA ILE A 308 -7.27 -14.44 12.56
C ILE A 308 -6.50 -15.20 13.66
N GLY A 309 -5.17 -15.09 13.66
CA GLY A 309 -4.33 -15.71 14.68
C GLY A 309 -4.64 -15.23 16.08
N TYR A 310 -4.86 -13.92 16.27
CA TYR A 310 -5.30 -13.37 17.56
C TYR A 310 -6.63 -13.99 18.02
N TYR A 311 -7.61 -14.04 17.13
CA TYR A 311 -8.93 -14.59 17.43
C TYR A 311 -8.86 -16.07 17.82
N ILE A 312 -8.11 -16.88 17.07
CA ILE A 312 -7.92 -18.31 17.35
C ILE A 312 -7.24 -18.50 18.70
N VAL A 313 -6.14 -17.80 18.95
CA VAL A 313 -5.37 -17.93 20.20
C VAL A 313 -6.20 -17.47 21.39
N TYR A 314 -6.95 -16.36 21.26
CA TYR A 314 -7.84 -15.88 22.31
C TYR A 314 -8.90 -16.92 22.68
N ASN A 315 -9.63 -17.48 21.72
CA ASN A 315 -10.65 -18.49 21.97
C ASN A 315 -10.08 -19.78 22.53
N LEU A 316 -8.90 -20.21 22.05
CA LEU A 316 -8.22 -21.39 22.60
C LEU A 316 -7.84 -21.17 24.06
N LEU A 317 -7.32 -20.01 24.41
CA LEU A 317 -6.95 -19.68 25.79
C LEU A 317 -8.19 -19.60 26.71
N LEU A 318 -9.29 -19.04 26.20
CA LEU A 318 -10.57 -19.05 26.92
C LEU A 318 -11.01 -20.49 27.25
N TYR A 319 -11.03 -21.35 26.25
CA TYR A 319 -11.41 -22.76 26.43
C TYR A 319 -10.51 -23.46 27.44
N LEU A 320 -9.21 -23.22 27.41
CA LEU A 320 -8.27 -23.78 28.37
C LEU A 320 -8.51 -23.26 29.81
N VAL A 321 -8.81 -21.97 29.98
CA VAL A 321 -9.14 -21.37 31.27
C VAL A 321 -10.42 -21.98 31.84
N GLU A 322 -11.45 -22.15 31.01
CA GLU A 322 -12.70 -22.81 31.44
C GLU A 322 -12.48 -24.27 31.87
N MET A 323 -11.63 -25.01 31.18
CA MET A 323 -11.26 -26.39 31.57
C MET A 323 -10.51 -26.47 32.90
N LEU A 324 -9.69 -25.44 33.21
CA LEU A 324 -8.87 -25.42 34.43
C LEU A 324 -9.68 -24.98 35.66
N ILE A 325 -10.82 -24.29 35.50
CA ILE A 325 -11.66 -23.76 36.57
C ILE A 325 -12.77 -24.77 36.94
N LYS A 326 -13.11 -25.68 36.03
CA LYS A 326 -14.02 -26.82 36.26
C LYS A 326 -13.29 -27.99 36.90
#